data_14d139c9db1936d0190f416d11b27c29
#
_entry.id   14d139c9db1936d0190f416d11b27c29
#
_cell.length_a   1.000
_cell.length_b   1.000
_cell.length_c   1.000
_cell.angle_alpha   90.00
_cell.angle_beta   90.00
_cell.angle_gamma   90.00
#
_symmetry.space_group_name_H-M   'P 1'
#
loop_
_entity.id
_entity.type
_entity.pdbx_description
1 polymer ?
#
loop_
_entity_poly.entity_id
_entity_poly.type
_entity_poly.pdbx_seq_one_letter_code
_entity_poly.pdbx_strand_id
1 'polypeptide(L)'
;MKKDNFKKVWSYVKKKKGLLIINIFLNIIYCVVCIIIPLISAKIILNITSGLFDELLITATMLFVVYIIEVIVSYFHGKLLQIISRETLVNIQSDLAKATLNLDIQIIDKNGSGMLLERINGDCNKITSLFFDISGMLSKIITLIGVFISILVINKYMFIYMIVNSIIIFIINKKMINKRFEIDKNRRKFSEKKTSLIGELVRGIRDIKVLNIADAFEKMLDEQLIIDNNYNYAMASVNRRLSYLTAFTQYLFSFLFIIFGIILCKYNLLE
;
A
#
# COMPACT_ATOMS: atom_id res chain seq x y z
N MET A 1 -5.66 -15.44 7.87
CA MET A 1 -6.53 -14.80 8.89
C MET A 1 -7.82 -15.60 8.95
N LYS A 2 -8.18 -16.15 10.13
CA LYS A 2 -9.44 -16.91 10.26
C LYS A 2 -10.63 -15.97 9.99
N LYS A 3 -11.62 -16.43 9.25
CA LYS A 3 -12.85 -15.69 8.84
C LYS A 3 -13.52 -14.94 10.01
N ASP A 4 -13.41 -15.47 11.23
CA ASP A 4 -13.98 -14.90 12.45
C ASP A 4 -13.27 -13.61 12.92
N ASN A 5 -11.94 -13.51 12.72
CA ASN A 5 -11.20 -12.31 13.11
C ASN A 5 -11.53 -11.12 12.21
N PHE A 6 -11.71 -11.36 10.91
CA PHE A 6 -12.17 -10.31 9.98
C PHE A 6 -13.58 -9.83 10.32
N LYS A 7 -14.47 -10.74 10.68
CA LYS A 7 -15.84 -10.42 11.07
C LYS A 7 -15.91 -9.56 12.34
N LYS A 8 -15.03 -9.82 13.32
CA LYS A 8 -14.91 -8.99 14.53
C LYS A 8 -14.42 -7.57 14.19
N VAL A 9 -13.34 -7.45 13.41
CA VAL A 9 -12.82 -6.13 13.00
C VAL A 9 -13.87 -5.36 12.20
N TRP A 10 -14.58 -6.03 11.27
CA TRP A 10 -15.67 -5.43 10.50
C TRP A 10 -16.81 -4.92 11.39
N SER A 11 -17.09 -5.57 12.53
CA SER A 11 -18.14 -5.11 13.45
C SER A 11 -17.85 -3.75 14.07
N TYR A 12 -16.57 -3.41 14.31
CA TYR A 12 -16.16 -2.09 14.79
C TYR A 12 -16.37 -1.00 13.73
N VAL A 13 -15.99 -1.30 12.49
CA VAL A 13 -16.16 -0.39 11.35
C VAL A 13 -17.63 -0.15 11.04
N LYS A 14 -18.45 -1.19 11.17
CA LYS A 14 -19.91 -1.13 10.89
C LYS A 14 -20.67 -0.21 11.86
N LYS A 15 -20.11 0.12 13.03
CA LYS A 15 -20.75 1.09 13.96
C LYS A 15 -20.97 2.46 13.33
N LYS A 16 -20.20 2.84 12.30
CA LYS A 16 -20.30 4.14 11.58
C LYS A 16 -20.70 3.96 10.10
N LYS A 17 -21.77 3.20 9.86
CA LYS A 17 -22.27 2.91 8.50
C LYS A 17 -22.45 4.16 7.63
N GLY A 18 -22.95 5.27 8.19
CA GLY A 18 -23.16 6.50 7.46
C GLY A 18 -21.86 7.08 6.89
N LEU A 19 -20.81 7.18 7.72
CA LEU A 19 -19.49 7.66 7.28
C LEU A 19 -18.84 6.72 6.24
N LEU A 20 -19.04 5.40 6.39
CA LEU A 20 -18.56 4.43 5.42
C LEU A 20 -19.23 4.60 4.05
N ILE A 21 -20.55 4.77 4.02
CA ILE A 21 -21.30 4.96 2.76
C ILE A 21 -20.83 6.25 2.07
N ILE A 22 -20.70 7.35 2.81
CA ILE A 22 -20.18 8.62 2.29
C ILE A 22 -18.76 8.44 1.75
N ASN A 23 -17.89 7.73 2.49
CA ASN A 23 -16.51 7.48 2.06
C ASN A 23 -16.46 6.63 0.77
N ILE A 24 -17.28 5.58 0.65
CA ILE A 24 -17.39 4.77 -0.57
C ILE A 24 -17.88 5.63 -1.74
N PHE A 25 -18.86 6.47 -1.53
CA PHE A 25 -19.38 7.38 -2.55
C PHE A 25 -18.30 8.37 -3.05
N LEU A 26 -17.59 9.00 -2.13
CA LEU A 26 -16.45 9.87 -2.46
C LEU A 26 -15.33 9.11 -3.18
N ASN A 27 -15.07 7.87 -2.79
CA ASN A 27 -14.09 7.02 -3.46
C ASN A 27 -14.49 6.73 -4.92
N ILE A 28 -15.77 6.45 -5.18
CA ILE A 28 -16.27 6.25 -6.55
C ILE A 28 -16.09 7.52 -7.37
N ILE A 29 -16.48 8.69 -6.83
CA ILE A 29 -16.28 9.98 -7.52
C ILE A 29 -14.79 10.20 -7.81
N TYR A 30 -13.90 9.97 -6.83
CA TYR A 30 -12.46 10.05 -7.00
C TYR A 30 -11.96 9.17 -8.16
N CYS A 31 -12.40 7.91 -8.22
CA CYS A 31 -12.02 6.99 -9.30
C CYS A 31 -12.49 7.47 -10.67
N VAL A 32 -13.73 8.01 -10.77
CA VAL A 32 -14.26 8.57 -12.02
C VAL A 32 -13.42 9.76 -12.47
N VAL A 33 -13.10 10.68 -11.57
CA VAL A 33 -12.25 11.85 -11.88
C VAL A 33 -10.86 11.40 -12.37
N CYS A 34 -10.25 10.42 -11.71
CA CYS A 34 -8.95 9.84 -12.13
C CYS A 34 -8.99 9.20 -13.53
N ILE A 35 -10.15 8.73 -13.99
CA ILE A 35 -10.32 8.18 -15.36
C ILE A 35 -10.50 9.32 -16.38
N ILE A 36 -11.18 10.40 -16.01
CA ILE A 36 -11.46 11.53 -16.90
C ILE A 36 -10.19 12.35 -17.20
N ILE A 37 -9.28 12.50 -16.24
CA ILE A 37 -8.06 13.32 -16.40
C ILE A 37 -7.22 12.90 -17.62
N PRO A 38 -6.84 11.62 -17.80
CA PRO A 38 -6.08 11.22 -18.98
C PRO A 38 -6.84 11.39 -20.30
N LEU A 39 -8.16 11.24 -20.29
CA LEU A 39 -8.99 11.44 -21.49
C LEU A 39 -9.00 12.90 -21.95
N ILE A 40 -9.17 13.86 -21.02
CA ILE A 40 -9.07 15.29 -21.34
C ILE A 40 -7.64 15.65 -21.76
N SER A 41 -6.62 15.10 -21.09
CA SER A 41 -5.21 15.34 -21.45
C SER A 41 -4.91 14.87 -22.89
N ALA A 42 -5.45 13.72 -23.29
CA ALA A 42 -5.33 13.24 -24.67
C ALA A 42 -6.01 14.19 -25.67
N LYS A 43 -7.20 14.72 -25.33
CA LYS A 43 -7.90 15.70 -26.19
C LYS A 43 -7.10 17.00 -26.34
N ILE A 44 -6.43 17.47 -25.28
CA ILE A 44 -5.54 18.63 -25.36
C ILE A 44 -4.42 18.39 -26.36
N ILE A 45 -3.77 17.22 -26.34
CA ILE A 45 -2.71 16.88 -27.28
C ILE A 45 -3.24 16.88 -28.72
N LEU A 46 -4.42 16.32 -28.96
CA LEU A 46 -5.07 16.34 -30.28
C LEU A 46 -5.36 17.76 -30.75
N ASN A 47 -5.88 18.63 -29.88
CA ASN A 47 -6.18 20.02 -30.23
C ASN A 47 -4.90 20.80 -30.60
N ILE A 48 -3.77 20.54 -29.89
CA ILE A 48 -2.47 21.14 -30.23
C ILE A 48 -2.01 20.71 -31.62
N THR A 49 -2.06 19.40 -31.89
CA THR A 49 -1.59 18.84 -33.18
C THR A 49 -2.46 19.25 -34.36
N SER A 50 -3.74 19.49 -34.11
CA SER A 50 -4.72 19.95 -35.14
C SER A 50 -4.74 21.47 -35.34
N GLY A 51 -3.99 22.24 -34.53
CA GLY A 51 -3.97 23.71 -34.62
C GLY A 51 -5.24 24.40 -34.12
N LEU A 52 -6.10 23.72 -33.38
CA LEU A 52 -7.36 24.20 -32.81
C LEU A 52 -7.13 25.00 -31.52
N PHE A 53 -6.51 26.18 -31.63
CA PHE A 53 -6.09 26.96 -30.45
C PHE A 53 -7.28 27.49 -29.62
N ASP A 54 -8.41 27.80 -30.23
CA ASP A 54 -9.61 28.28 -29.52
C ASP A 54 -10.18 27.17 -28.60
N GLU A 55 -10.20 25.93 -29.07
CA GLU A 55 -10.63 24.77 -28.25
C GLU A 55 -9.61 24.37 -27.19
N LEU A 56 -8.35 24.70 -27.41
CA LEU A 56 -7.27 24.38 -26.48
C LEU A 56 -7.45 25.09 -25.15
N LEU A 57 -7.80 26.36 -25.13
CA LEU A 57 -8.02 27.16 -23.93
C LEU A 57 -9.20 26.60 -23.11
N ILE A 58 -10.26 26.19 -23.79
CA ILE A 58 -11.44 25.60 -23.17
C ILE A 58 -11.09 24.23 -22.54
N THR A 59 -10.41 23.38 -23.28
CA THR A 59 -10.03 22.05 -22.76
C THR A 59 -8.99 22.13 -21.63
N ALA A 60 -8.06 23.08 -21.67
CA ALA A 60 -7.10 23.33 -20.60
C ALA A 60 -7.76 23.84 -19.30
N THR A 61 -8.71 24.80 -19.45
CA THR A 61 -9.50 25.28 -18.31
C THR A 61 -10.37 24.18 -17.73
N MET A 62 -10.96 23.30 -18.54
CA MET A 62 -11.73 22.15 -18.12
C MET A 62 -10.86 21.15 -17.33
N LEU A 63 -9.65 20.88 -17.81
CA LEU A 63 -8.69 20.03 -17.11
C LEU A 63 -8.31 20.61 -15.74
N PHE A 64 -8.08 21.91 -15.66
CA PHE A 64 -7.76 22.59 -14.42
C PHE A 64 -8.89 22.48 -13.39
N VAL A 65 -10.15 22.66 -13.83
CA VAL A 65 -11.34 22.48 -12.97
C VAL A 65 -11.42 21.04 -12.46
N VAL A 66 -11.15 20.04 -13.32
CA VAL A 66 -11.17 18.62 -12.94
C VAL A 66 -10.07 18.32 -11.91
N TYR A 67 -8.88 18.90 -12.03
CA TYR A 67 -7.83 18.78 -11.00
C TYR A 67 -8.26 19.40 -9.66
N ILE A 68 -8.92 20.55 -9.66
CA ILE A 68 -9.45 21.13 -8.41
C ILE A 68 -10.47 20.19 -7.77
N ILE A 69 -11.38 19.61 -8.56
CA ILE A 69 -12.36 18.62 -8.07
C ILE A 69 -11.65 17.40 -7.49
N GLU A 70 -10.62 16.88 -8.19
CA GLU A 70 -9.82 15.74 -7.70
C GLU A 70 -9.21 16.02 -6.33
N VAL A 71 -8.56 17.16 -6.15
CA VAL A 71 -7.93 17.55 -4.89
C VAL A 71 -8.97 17.66 -3.76
N ILE A 72 -10.10 18.28 -4.02
CA ILE A 72 -11.19 18.44 -3.04
C ILE A 72 -11.75 17.07 -2.64
N VAL A 73 -12.08 16.24 -3.61
CA VAL A 73 -12.64 14.89 -3.36
C VAL A 73 -11.64 14.00 -2.62
N SER A 74 -10.37 14.02 -3.06
CA SER A 74 -9.27 13.27 -2.42
C SER A 74 -9.08 13.68 -0.96
N TYR A 75 -9.12 15.00 -0.67
CA TYR A 75 -9.03 15.51 0.69
C TYR A 75 -10.16 15.00 1.59
N PHE A 76 -11.41 15.11 1.14
CA PHE A 76 -12.56 14.67 1.94
C PHE A 76 -12.60 13.14 2.10
N HIS A 77 -12.29 12.39 1.05
CA HIS A 77 -12.14 10.94 1.10
C HIS A 77 -11.08 10.52 2.12
N GLY A 78 -9.88 11.09 2.04
CA GLY A 78 -8.79 10.81 2.98
C GLY A 78 -9.13 11.19 4.41
N LYS A 79 -9.75 12.35 4.65
CA LYS A 79 -10.19 12.81 5.97
C LYS A 79 -11.20 11.87 6.60
N LEU A 80 -12.21 11.45 5.84
CA LEU A 80 -13.22 10.50 6.35
C LEU A 80 -12.60 9.14 6.68
N LEU A 81 -11.71 8.65 5.83
CA LEU A 81 -11.00 7.39 6.07
C LEU A 81 -10.16 7.46 7.36
N GLN A 82 -9.47 8.59 7.60
CA GLN A 82 -8.72 8.82 8.83
C GLN A 82 -9.62 8.83 10.07
N ILE A 83 -10.79 9.48 10.00
CA ILE A 83 -11.77 9.51 11.11
C ILE A 83 -12.23 8.08 11.43
N ILE A 84 -12.63 7.31 10.41
CA ILE A 84 -13.08 5.92 10.58
C ILE A 84 -11.98 5.05 11.19
N SER A 85 -10.75 5.19 10.68
CA SER A 85 -9.60 4.43 11.17
C SER A 85 -9.26 4.76 12.61
N ARG A 86 -9.19 6.05 12.96
CA ARG A 86 -8.91 6.52 14.34
C ARG A 86 -9.95 6.01 15.33
N GLU A 87 -11.23 6.14 15.02
CA GLU A 87 -12.30 5.67 15.92
C GLU A 87 -12.29 4.14 16.06
N THR A 88 -12.01 3.44 14.96
CA THR A 88 -11.86 1.98 14.99
C THR A 88 -10.69 1.57 15.88
N LEU A 89 -9.55 2.27 15.79
CA LEU A 89 -8.38 2.05 16.62
C LEU A 89 -8.71 2.22 18.11
N VAL A 90 -9.31 3.36 18.48
CA VAL A 90 -9.68 3.66 19.87
C VAL A 90 -10.62 2.60 20.44
N ASN A 91 -11.62 2.17 19.66
CA ASN A 91 -12.56 1.14 20.11
C ASN A 91 -11.88 -0.22 20.33
N ILE A 92 -11.01 -0.64 19.39
CA ILE A 92 -10.28 -1.90 19.52
C ILE A 92 -9.32 -1.85 20.70
N GLN A 93 -8.57 -0.74 20.87
CA GLN A 93 -7.65 -0.58 21.99
C GLN A 93 -8.38 -0.58 23.33
N SER A 94 -9.51 0.12 23.43
CA SER A 94 -10.34 0.16 24.65
C SER A 94 -10.87 -1.23 25.02
N ASP A 95 -11.41 -1.98 24.05
CA ASP A 95 -11.92 -3.32 24.31
C ASP A 95 -10.80 -4.31 24.66
N LEU A 96 -9.62 -4.16 24.04
CA LEU A 96 -8.46 -4.96 24.36
C LEU A 96 -7.90 -4.63 25.75
N ALA A 97 -7.85 -3.34 26.13
CA ALA A 97 -7.44 -2.91 27.46
C ALA A 97 -8.38 -3.45 28.54
N LYS A 98 -9.71 -3.39 28.31
CA LYS A 98 -10.69 -3.99 29.23
C LYS A 98 -10.51 -5.51 29.34
N ALA A 99 -10.27 -6.20 28.21
CA ALA A 99 -10.01 -7.62 28.25
C ALA A 99 -8.72 -7.96 29.01
N THR A 100 -7.69 -7.13 28.88
CA THR A 100 -6.42 -7.29 29.61
C THR A 100 -6.59 -7.11 31.12
N LEU A 101 -7.41 -6.16 31.55
CA LEU A 101 -7.72 -5.95 32.99
C LEU A 101 -8.47 -7.12 33.61
N ASN A 102 -9.17 -7.92 32.82
CA ASN A 102 -9.87 -9.13 33.27
C ASN A 102 -9.05 -10.42 33.11
N LEU A 103 -7.76 -10.34 32.75
CA LEU A 103 -6.87 -11.50 32.68
C LEU A 103 -6.37 -11.90 34.08
N ASP A 104 -6.22 -13.19 34.28
CA ASP A 104 -5.55 -13.73 35.48
C ASP A 104 -4.09 -13.26 35.55
N ILE A 105 -3.63 -12.92 36.75
CA ILE A 105 -2.26 -12.46 36.99
C ILE A 105 -1.23 -13.47 36.47
N GLN A 106 -1.48 -14.76 36.62
CA GLN A 106 -0.61 -15.82 36.13
C GLN A 106 -0.39 -15.76 34.59
N ILE A 107 -1.42 -15.33 33.83
CA ILE A 107 -1.32 -15.18 32.38
C ILE A 107 -0.46 -13.96 32.03
N ILE A 108 -0.58 -12.90 32.83
CA ILE A 108 0.19 -11.66 32.67
C ILE A 108 1.67 -11.93 32.94
N ASP A 109 1.97 -12.64 34.03
CA ASP A 109 3.34 -12.98 34.42
C ASP A 109 4.00 -13.93 33.40
N LYS A 110 3.25 -14.90 32.89
CA LYS A 110 3.75 -15.84 31.88
C LYS A 110 4.09 -15.19 30.54
N ASN A 111 3.29 -14.22 30.11
CA ASN A 111 3.42 -13.61 28.80
C ASN A 111 4.23 -12.30 28.81
N GLY A 112 4.39 -11.68 29.97
CA GLY A 112 5.10 -10.42 30.15
C GLY A 112 4.31 -9.19 29.71
N SER A 113 4.50 -8.09 30.42
CA SER A 113 3.84 -6.80 30.13
C SER A 113 4.18 -6.25 28.75
N GLY A 114 5.39 -6.49 28.25
CA GLY A 114 5.85 -6.03 26.94
C GLY A 114 5.04 -6.61 25.78
N MET A 115 4.62 -7.88 25.86
CA MET A 115 3.78 -8.51 24.85
C MET A 115 2.38 -7.87 24.82
N LEU A 116 1.81 -7.55 25.98
CA LEU A 116 0.50 -6.91 26.07
C LEU A 116 0.54 -5.49 25.50
N LEU A 117 1.61 -4.73 25.77
CA LEU A 117 1.84 -3.42 25.19
C LEU A 117 1.95 -3.46 23.65
N GLU A 118 2.72 -4.43 23.11
CA GLU A 118 2.83 -4.61 21.65
C GLU A 118 1.49 -4.97 21.03
N ARG A 119 0.66 -5.80 21.67
CA ARG A 119 -0.68 -6.11 21.17
C ARG A 119 -1.62 -4.91 21.19
N ILE A 120 -1.64 -4.12 22.28
CA ILE A 120 -2.51 -2.96 22.40
C ILE A 120 -2.10 -1.85 21.44
N ASN A 121 -0.81 -1.60 21.28
CA ASN A 121 -0.31 -0.52 20.44
C ASN A 121 0.04 -0.99 19.04
N GLY A 122 0.93 -1.97 18.90
CA GLY A 122 1.47 -2.40 17.63
C GLY A 122 0.45 -3.13 16.76
N ASP A 123 -0.19 -4.17 17.29
CA ASP A 123 -1.13 -4.98 16.51
C ASP A 123 -2.42 -4.23 16.18
N CYS A 124 -2.93 -3.40 17.10
CA CYS A 124 -4.10 -2.58 16.82
C CYS A 124 -3.82 -1.56 15.71
N ASN A 125 -2.66 -0.92 15.70
CA ASN A 125 -2.25 -0.02 14.61
C ASN A 125 -2.12 -0.75 13.27
N LYS A 126 -1.54 -1.96 13.25
CA LYS A 126 -1.46 -2.80 12.04
C LYS A 126 -2.85 -3.15 11.49
N ILE A 127 -3.80 -3.49 12.37
CA ILE A 127 -5.17 -3.81 11.98
C ILE A 127 -5.85 -2.59 11.36
N THR A 128 -5.69 -1.41 11.94
CA THR A 128 -6.32 -0.18 11.42
C THR A 128 -5.68 0.32 10.13
N SER A 129 -4.35 0.16 9.96
CA SER A 129 -3.68 0.51 8.71
C SER A 129 -4.18 -0.34 7.52
N LEU A 130 -4.63 -1.59 7.75
CA LEU A 130 -5.22 -2.43 6.71
C LEU A 130 -6.46 -1.78 6.05
N PHE A 131 -7.21 -0.92 6.74
CA PHE A 131 -8.34 -0.22 6.12
C PHE A 131 -7.88 0.77 5.06
N PHE A 132 -6.77 1.49 5.30
CA PHE A 132 -6.17 2.37 4.30
C PHE A 132 -5.68 1.57 3.10
N ASP A 133 -4.99 0.46 3.35
CA ASP A 133 -4.45 -0.40 2.30
C ASP A 133 -5.57 -1.01 1.45
N ILE A 134 -6.63 -1.50 2.08
CA ILE A 134 -7.79 -2.08 1.36
C ILE A 134 -8.51 -0.99 0.56
N SER A 135 -8.77 0.19 1.14
CA SER A 135 -9.41 1.30 0.43
C SER A 135 -8.57 1.74 -0.78
N GLY A 136 -7.27 1.93 -0.61
CA GLY A 136 -6.35 2.27 -1.68
C GLY A 136 -6.26 1.19 -2.77
N MET A 137 -6.33 -0.09 -2.39
CA MET A 137 -6.35 -1.21 -3.33
C MET A 137 -7.64 -1.23 -4.15
N LEU A 138 -8.79 -1.03 -3.50
CA LEU A 138 -10.09 -0.96 -4.19
C LEU A 138 -10.12 0.21 -5.19
N SER A 139 -9.66 1.40 -4.80
CA SER A 139 -9.57 2.54 -5.69
C SER A 139 -8.72 2.23 -6.92
N LYS A 140 -7.56 1.62 -6.74
CA LYS A 140 -6.67 1.23 -7.85
C LYS A 140 -7.31 0.22 -8.79
N ILE A 141 -8.05 -0.76 -8.25
CA ILE A 141 -8.75 -1.76 -9.07
C ILE A 141 -9.86 -1.10 -9.89
N ILE A 142 -10.67 -0.23 -9.29
CA ILE A 142 -11.76 0.47 -9.98
C ILE A 142 -11.18 1.37 -11.09
N THR A 143 -10.14 2.16 -10.78
CA THR A 143 -9.49 3.03 -11.76
C THR A 143 -8.88 2.22 -12.90
N LEU A 144 -8.22 1.09 -12.60
CA LEU A 144 -7.63 0.21 -13.61
C LEU A 144 -8.69 -0.37 -14.55
N ILE A 145 -9.83 -0.84 -14.01
CA ILE A 145 -10.95 -1.33 -14.82
C ILE A 145 -11.50 -0.21 -15.71
N GLY A 146 -11.68 1.01 -15.16
CA GLY A 146 -12.16 2.15 -15.92
C GLY A 146 -11.21 2.55 -17.07
N VAL A 147 -9.90 2.57 -16.82
CA VAL A 147 -8.90 2.82 -17.86
C VAL A 147 -8.91 1.73 -18.93
N PHE A 148 -9.04 0.45 -18.55
CA PHE A 148 -9.15 -0.64 -19.51
C PHE A 148 -10.40 -0.52 -20.39
N ILE A 149 -11.54 -0.17 -19.83
CA ILE A 149 -12.78 0.06 -20.58
C ILE A 149 -12.60 1.25 -21.55
N SER A 150 -12.02 2.36 -21.07
CA SER A 150 -11.77 3.55 -21.90
C SER A 150 -10.89 3.22 -23.12
N ILE A 151 -9.82 2.47 -22.93
CA ILE A 151 -8.92 2.09 -24.04
C ILE A 151 -9.59 1.10 -25.00
N LEU A 152 -10.39 0.16 -24.48
CA LEU A 152 -11.14 -0.77 -25.32
C LEU A 152 -12.12 -0.03 -26.26
N VAL A 153 -12.77 1.01 -25.75
CA VAL A 153 -13.70 1.85 -26.54
C VAL A 153 -12.95 2.66 -27.60
N ILE A 154 -11.75 3.16 -27.26
CA ILE A 154 -10.94 3.96 -28.21
C ILE A 154 -10.35 3.05 -29.29
N ASN A 155 -9.67 1.97 -28.93
CA ASN A 155 -9.04 1.09 -29.91
C ASN A 155 -8.75 -0.32 -29.34
N LYS A 156 -9.31 -1.34 -29.99
CA LYS A 156 -9.15 -2.75 -29.59
C LYS A 156 -7.70 -3.25 -29.66
N TYR A 157 -6.89 -2.75 -30.58
CA TYR A 157 -5.49 -3.18 -30.72
C TYR A 157 -4.63 -2.63 -29.59
N MET A 158 -4.85 -1.36 -29.21
CA MET A 158 -4.21 -0.76 -28.04
C MET A 158 -4.60 -1.47 -26.74
N PHE A 159 -5.85 -1.92 -26.63
CA PHE A 159 -6.30 -2.72 -25.48
C PHE A 159 -5.55 -4.04 -25.36
N ILE A 160 -5.39 -4.79 -26.48
CA ILE A 160 -4.62 -6.05 -26.50
C ILE A 160 -3.17 -5.79 -26.06
N TYR A 161 -2.54 -4.73 -26.57
CA TYR A 161 -1.20 -4.35 -26.18
C TYR A 161 -1.08 -4.11 -24.66
N MET A 162 -2.03 -3.39 -24.06
CA MET A 162 -2.05 -3.15 -22.61
C MET A 162 -2.22 -4.42 -21.79
N ILE A 163 -3.05 -5.37 -22.24
CA ILE A 163 -3.19 -6.66 -21.57
C ILE A 163 -1.86 -7.41 -21.58
N VAL A 164 -1.18 -7.50 -22.71
CA VAL A 164 0.12 -8.16 -22.81
C VAL A 164 1.15 -7.55 -21.87
N ASN A 165 1.24 -6.21 -21.84
CA ASN A 165 2.09 -5.47 -20.92
C ASN A 165 1.76 -5.80 -19.45
N SER A 166 0.48 -5.78 -19.08
CA SER A 166 0.03 -6.07 -17.71
C SER A 166 0.39 -7.49 -17.27
N ILE A 167 0.28 -8.48 -18.17
CA ILE A 167 0.65 -9.87 -17.90
C ILE A 167 2.16 -9.98 -17.65
N ILE A 168 2.99 -9.34 -18.47
CA ILE A 168 4.45 -9.37 -18.31
C ILE A 168 4.88 -8.76 -16.99
N ILE A 169 4.34 -7.59 -16.63
CA ILE A 169 4.60 -6.93 -15.34
C ILE A 169 4.14 -7.83 -14.18
N PHE A 170 2.99 -8.49 -14.30
CA PHE A 170 2.49 -9.41 -13.29
C PHE A 170 3.43 -10.60 -13.07
N ILE A 171 3.96 -11.21 -14.15
CA ILE A 171 4.90 -12.34 -14.05
C ILE A 171 6.19 -11.92 -13.34
N ILE A 172 6.75 -10.75 -13.71
CA ILE A 172 7.96 -10.19 -13.08
C ILE A 172 7.72 -10.00 -11.58
N ASN A 173 6.63 -9.33 -11.22
CA ASN A 173 6.28 -9.06 -9.82
C ASN A 173 6.08 -10.36 -9.02
N LYS A 174 5.35 -11.35 -9.57
CA LYS A 174 5.10 -12.63 -8.91
C LYS A 174 6.39 -13.37 -8.55
N LYS A 175 7.34 -13.42 -9.47
CA LYS A 175 8.66 -14.06 -9.24
C LYS A 175 9.43 -13.38 -8.10
N MET A 176 9.38 -12.05 -8.03
CA MET A 176 10.10 -11.29 -7.01
C MET A 176 9.39 -11.30 -5.65
N ILE A 177 8.05 -11.34 -5.61
CA ILE A 177 7.28 -11.43 -4.37
C ILE A 177 7.61 -12.71 -3.61
N ASN A 178 7.72 -13.84 -4.29
CA ASN A 178 8.07 -15.11 -3.64
C ASN A 178 9.43 -15.04 -2.95
N LYS A 179 10.43 -14.44 -3.61
CA LYS A 179 11.76 -14.24 -3.03
C LYS A 179 11.74 -13.29 -1.83
N ARG A 180 10.96 -12.21 -1.91
CA ARG A 180 10.75 -11.28 -0.78
C ARG A 180 10.13 -11.98 0.42
N PHE A 181 9.12 -12.81 0.18
CA PHE A 181 8.43 -13.53 1.24
C PHE A 181 9.37 -14.50 1.99
N GLU A 182 10.23 -15.20 1.29
CA GLU A 182 11.22 -16.09 1.89
C GLU A 182 12.23 -15.33 2.78
N ILE A 183 12.77 -14.22 2.28
CA ILE A 183 13.68 -13.36 3.04
C ILE A 183 12.97 -12.77 4.26
N ASP A 184 11.75 -12.27 4.11
CA ASP A 184 10.99 -11.66 5.22
C ASP A 184 10.65 -12.70 6.32
N LYS A 185 10.32 -13.93 5.92
CA LYS A 185 10.09 -15.03 6.86
C LYS A 185 11.31 -15.30 7.74
N ASN A 186 12.49 -15.36 7.16
CA ASN A 186 13.73 -15.56 7.88
C ASN A 186 14.09 -14.34 8.73
N ARG A 187 13.98 -13.14 8.19
CA ARG A 187 14.21 -11.88 8.90
C ARG A 187 13.40 -11.79 10.18
N ARG A 188 12.10 -12.14 10.15
CA ARG A 188 11.22 -12.07 11.34
C ARG A 188 11.76 -12.88 12.50
N LYS A 189 12.26 -14.10 12.27
CA LYS A 189 12.83 -14.95 13.32
C LYS A 189 14.01 -14.29 14.04
N PHE A 190 14.91 -13.66 13.27
CA PHE A 190 16.08 -12.99 13.84
C PHE A 190 15.71 -11.63 14.47
N SER A 191 14.75 -10.92 13.91
CA SER A 191 14.21 -9.68 14.49
C SER A 191 13.53 -9.93 15.84
N GLU A 192 12.80 -11.02 16.00
CA GLU A 192 12.21 -11.44 17.28
C GLU A 192 13.30 -11.70 18.33
N LYS A 193 14.36 -12.44 17.96
CA LYS A 193 15.48 -12.72 18.85
C LYS A 193 16.22 -11.45 19.27
N LYS A 194 16.49 -10.55 18.32
CA LYS A 194 17.07 -9.23 18.60
C LYS A 194 16.22 -8.43 19.58
N THR A 195 14.91 -8.38 19.36
CA THR A 195 13.97 -7.62 20.23
C THR A 195 13.93 -8.24 21.64
N SER A 196 14.00 -9.55 21.76
CA SER A 196 14.10 -10.24 23.06
C SER A 196 15.37 -9.83 23.80
N LEU A 197 16.53 -9.86 23.14
CA LEU A 197 17.82 -9.48 23.75
C LEU A 197 17.83 -8.01 24.18
N ILE A 198 17.30 -7.11 23.38
CA ILE A 198 17.15 -5.69 23.76
C ILE A 198 16.22 -5.57 24.99
N GLY A 199 15.16 -6.34 25.03
CA GLY A 199 14.26 -6.38 26.17
C GLY A 199 14.93 -6.91 27.45
N GLU A 200 15.81 -7.93 27.32
CA GLU A 200 16.62 -8.46 28.41
C GLU A 200 17.64 -7.44 28.90
N LEU A 201 18.32 -6.72 27.98
CA LEU A 201 19.22 -5.63 28.30
C LEU A 201 18.55 -4.56 29.17
N VAL A 202 17.38 -4.08 28.74
CA VAL A 202 16.65 -2.99 29.42
C VAL A 202 16.19 -3.43 30.81
N ARG A 203 15.68 -4.66 30.94
CA ARG A 203 15.19 -5.19 32.23
C ARG A 203 16.32 -5.61 33.16
N GLY A 204 17.37 -6.22 32.62
CA GLY A 204 18.48 -6.84 33.37
C GLY A 204 19.73 -5.96 33.45
N ILE A 205 19.70 -4.68 33.10
CA ILE A 205 20.88 -3.80 33.04
C ILE A 205 21.63 -3.74 34.36
N ARG A 206 20.90 -3.81 35.50
CA ARG A 206 21.49 -3.88 36.83
C ARG A 206 22.26 -5.15 37.04
N ASP A 207 21.68 -6.29 36.67
CA ASP A 207 22.26 -7.61 36.86
C ASP A 207 23.47 -7.80 35.92
N ILE A 208 23.38 -7.33 34.68
CA ILE A 208 24.49 -7.33 33.73
C ILE A 208 25.72 -6.59 34.30
N LYS A 209 25.48 -5.42 34.93
CA LYS A 209 26.54 -4.61 35.55
C LYS A 209 27.07 -5.27 36.82
N VAL A 210 26.23 -5.83 37.69
CA VAL A 210 26.64 -6.48 38.93
C VAL A 210 27.43 -7.74 38.63
N LEU A 211 27.04 -8.52 37.64
CA LEU A 211 27.73 -9.76 37.23
C LEU A 211 28.94 -9.49 36.32
N ASN A 212 29.18 -8.23 35.93
CA ASN A 212 30.30 -7.83 35.08
C ASN A 212 30.35 -8.61 33.73
N ILE A 213 29.18 -8.85 33.15
CA ILE A 213 29.03 -9.60 31.87
C ILE A 213 28.70 -8.68 30.67
N ALA A 214 28.94 -7.39 30.80
CA ALA A 214 28.61 -6.41 29.78
C ALA A 214 29.20 -6.72 28.39
N ASP A 215 30.50 -7.07 28.35
CA ASP A 215 31.23 -7.38 27.10
C ASP A 215 30.71 -8.65 26.41
N ALA A 216 30.33 -9.67 27.19
CA ALA A 216 29.74 -10.88 26.64
C ALA A 216 28.34 -10.64 26.07
N PHE A 217 27.55 -9.82 26.78
CA PHE A 217 26.22 -9.44 26.31
C PHE A 217 26.26 -8.56 25.07
N GLU A 218 27.19 -7.59 25.00
CA GLU A 218 27.43 -6.74 23.83
C GLU A 218 27.76 -7.59 22.61
N LYS A 219 28.69 -8.53 22.69
CA LYS A 219 29.03 -9.44 21.58
C LYS A 219 27.81 -10.21 21.08
N MET A 220 27.00 -10.76 22.00
CA MET A 220 25.80 -11.52 21.65
C MET A 220 24.76 -10.62 20.97
N LEU A 221 24.61 -9.38 21.40
CA LEU A 221 23.71 -8.40 20.78
C LEU A 221 24.21 -7.99 19.40
N ASP A 222 25.51 -7.68 19.26
CA ASP A 222 26.13 -7.29 18.00
C ASP A 222 26.01 -8.38 16.93
N GLU A 223 26.22 -9.65 17.28
CA GLU A 223 25.98 -10.77 16.36
C GLU A 223 24.54 -10.77 15.82
N GLN A 224 23.54 -10.55 16.69
CA GLN A 224 22.14 -10.51 16.25
C GLN A 224 21.81 -9.25 15.45
N LEU A 225 22.43 -8.11 15.76
CA LEU A 225 22.30 -6.86 14.99
C LEU A 225 22.87 -7.02 13.58
N ILE A 226 24.04 -7.64 13.44
CA ILE A 226 24.68 -7.92 12.14
C ILE A 226 23.80 -8.86 11.32
N ILE A 227 23.27 -9.94 11.90
CA ILE A 227 22.40 -10.90 11.20
C ILE A 227 21.11 -10.18 10.71
N ASP A 228 20.44 -9.42 11.58
CA ASP A 228 19.21 -8.68 11.22
C ASP A 228 19.49 -7.66 10.11
N ASN A 229 20.63 -6.94 10.19
CA ASN A 229 21.03 -5.98 9.17
C ASN A 229 21.34 -6.64 7.82
N ASN A 230 21.95 -7.81 7.80
CA ASN A 230 22.20 -8.58 6.59
C ASN A 230 20.88 -8.97 5.89
N TYR A 231 19.86 -9.39 6.65
CA TYR A 231 18.53 -9.66 6.09
C TYR A 231 17.85 -8.36 5.57
N ASN A 232 17.99 -7.25 6.29
CA ASN A 232 17.48 -5.95 5.83
C ASN A 232 18.17 -5.52 4.53
N TYR A 233 19.47 -5.70 4.43
CA TYR A 233 20.22 -5.43 3.19
C TYR A 233 19.80 -6.36 2.04
N ALA A 234 19.63 -7.65 2.30
CA ALA A 234 19.12 -8.59 1.30
C ALA A 234 17.74 -8.20 0.80
N MET A 235 16.83 -7.79 1.71
CA MET A 235 15.50 -7.31 1.35
C MET A 235 15.57 -6.02 0.51
N ALA A 236 16.39 -5.05 0.92
CA ALA A 236 16.60 -3.81 0.18
C ALA A 236 17.19 -4.09 -1.21
N SER A 237 18.10 -5.04 -1.34
CA SER A 237 18.68 -5.48 -2.62
C SER A 237 17.63 -6.07 -3.56
N VAL A 238 16.74 -6.95 -3.05
CA VAL A 238 15.63 -7.51 -3.84
C VAL A 238 14.65 -6.42 -4.26
N ASN A 239 14.29 -5.52 -3.33
CA ASN A 239 13.40 -4.40 -3.63
C ASN A 239 13.97 -3.48 -4.70
N ARG A 240 15.25 -3.15 -4.62
CA ARG A 240 15.97 -2.34 -5.61
C ARG A 240 15.96 -3.00 -6.99
N ARG A 241 16.31 -4.29 -7.07
CA ARG A 241 16.26 -5.05 -8.34
C ARG A 241 14.86 -5.07 -8.94
N LEU A 242 13.84 -5.29 -8.11
CA LEU A 242 12.44 -5.24 -8.56
C LEU A 242 12.08 -3.86 -9.11
N SER A 243 12.43 -2.80 -8.38
CA SER A 243 12.15 -1.42 -8.79
C SER A 243 12.78 -1.08 -10.14
N TYR A 244 14.05 -1.42 -10.33
CA TYR A 244 14.73 -1.17 -11.61
C TYR A 244 14.20 -2.03 -12.76
N LEU A 245 13.89 -3.32 -12.52
CA LEU A 245 13.31 -4.17 -13.54
C LEU A 245 11.91 -3.70 -13.95
N THR A 246 11.08 -3.29 -13.00
CA THR A 246 9.75 -2.76 -13.31
C THR A 246 9.84 -1.42 -14.04
N ALA A 247 10.73 -0.52 -13.62
CA ALA A 247 10.94 0.76 -14.31
C ALA A 247 11.45 0.56 -15.74
N PHE A 248 12.46 -0.30 -15.92
CA PHE A 248 12.99 -0.63 -17.26
C PHE A 248 11.91 -1.22 -18.16
N THR A 249 11.14 -2.18 -17.64
CA THR A 249 10.02 -2.78 -18.37
C THR A 249 8.99 -1.72 -18.75
N GLN A 250 8.64 -0.82 -17.83
CA GLN A 250 7.70 0.25 -18.09
C GLN A 250 8.18 1.19 -19.19
N TYR A 251 9.44 1.64 -19.16
CA TYR A 251 10.00 2.52 -20.20
C TYR A 251 10.07 1.81 -21.55
N LEU A 252 10.48 0.56 -21.57
CA LEU A 252 10.53 -0.25 -22.79
C LEU A 252 9.14 -0.39 -23.42
N PHE A 253 8.13 -0.72 -22.61
CA PHE A 253 6.76 -0.80 -23.10
C PHE A 253 6.18 0.55 -23.50
N SER A 254 6.51 1.65 -22.82
CA SER A 254 6.12 3.00 -23.25
C SER A 254 6.70 3.34 -24.62
N PHE A 255 7.96 3.00 -24.86
CA PHE A 255 8.60 3.19 -26.16
C PHE A 255 7.93 2.32 -27.26
N LEU A 256 7.73 1.04 -26.98
CA LEU A 256 7.05 0.12 -27.90
C LEU A 256 5.59 0.54 -28.18
N PHE A 257 4.92 1.13 -27.20
CA PHE A 257 3.57 1.67 -27.35
C PHE A 257 3.51 2.80 -28.40
N ILE A 258 4.49 3.69 -28.37
CA ILE A 258 4.59 4.78 -29.36
C ILE A 258 4.83 4.19 -30.77
N ILE A 259 5.77 3.26 -30.91
CA ILE A 259 6.04 2.60 -32.20
C ILE A 259 4.79 1.87 -32.70
N PHE A 260 4.10 1.15 -31.84
CA PHE A 260 2.88 0.43 -32.16
C PHE A 260 1.77 1.40 -32.60
N GLY A 261 1.64 2.54 -31.91
CA GLY A 261 0.73 3.62 -32.32
C GLY A 261 1.03 4.15 -33.72
N ILE A 262 2.30 4.43 -34.02
CA ILE A 262 2.72 4.89 -35.36
C ILE A 262 2.36 3.86 -36.45
N ILE A 263 2.59 2.57 -36.17
CA ILE A 263 2.24 1.49 -37.09
C ILE A 263 0.73 1.45 -37.33
N LEU A 264 -0.09 1.54 -36.28
CA LEU A 264 -1.54 1.54 -36.40
C LEU A 264 -2.06 2.75 -37.21
N CYS A 265 -1.47 3.93 -37.00
CA CYS A 265 -1.79 5.12 -37.80
C CYS A 265 -1.45 4.91 -39.26
N LYS A 266 -0.27 4.33 -39.60
CA LYS A 266 0.14 4.06 -40.98
C LYS A 266 -0.81 3.11 -41.72
N TYR A 267 -1.42 2.18 -41.00
CA TYR A 267 -2.40 1.23 -41.56
C TYR A 267 -3.86 1.70 -41.47
N ASN A 268 -4.13 2.95 -41.07
CA ASN A 268 -5.47 3.50 -40.85
C ASN A 268 -6.32 2.64 -39.88
N LEU A 269 -5.69 2.02 -38.89
CA LEU A 269 -6.34 1.23 -37.84
C LEU A 269 -6.55 2.02 -36.54
N LEU A 270 -6.09 3.26 -36.50
CA LEU A 270 -6.39 4.29 -35.50
C LEU A 270 -7.18 5.39 -36.22
N GLU A 271 -8.43 5.60 -35.83
CA GLU A 271 -9.22 6.78 -36.18
C GLU A 271 -8.86 7.95 -35.27
#